data_92c0786f3d4955eb5d4917c1599103dd
#
_entry.id   92c0786f3d4955eb5d4917c1599103dd
#
_cell.length_a   1.000
_cell.length_b   1.000
_cell.length_c   1.000
_cell.angle_alpha   90.00
_cell.angle_beta   90.00
_cell.angle_gamma   90.00
#
_symmetry.space_group_name_H-M   'P 1'
#
loop_
_entity.id
_entity.type
_entity.pdbx_description
1 polymer ?
#
loop_
_entity_poly.entity_id
_entity_poly.type
_entity_poly.pdbx_seq_one_letter_code
_entity_poly.pdbx_strand_id
1 'polypeptide(L)'
;YMYAPLAHRLGFYNIKTELEDLSLKHKEPDDYAEISTRLRKTKAVRTRFINTLTVPIRQSLDEAELSYEIMGRPKSVFSIWNKMQTKKVSFEEVYDVFAIRIILDTDEANEKADIWRTYSIVTDFYQPNPDRLRDWISLPKANGYESLHTTVMSPTGKWVEVQIRSRRMDDMAEKGLAAHWRYKVNGGSLESDPSLSPSQRAEVMAAKGGDNIDSWLGQIREILEGGEADALNFIDEFKLNLFSDEVY
;
A
#
# COMPACT_ATOMS: atom_id res chain seq x y z
N TYR A 1 0.69 18.82 10.44
CA TYR A 1 0.33 17.51 11.02
C TYR A 1 -1.09 17.04 10.69
N MET A 2 -2.01 17.88 10.29
CA MET A 2 -3.42 17.53 10.08
C MET A 2 -3.67 16.77 8.77
N TYR A 3 -3.02 17.17 7.67
CA TYR A 3 -3.28 16.63 6.34
C TYR A 3 -2.71 15.21 6.11
N ALA A 4 -1.56 14.86 6.68
CA ALA A 4 -1.00 13.53 6.51
C ALA A 4 -1.84 12.43 7.19
N PRO A 5 -2.32 12.58 8.44
CA PRO A 5 -3.30 11.67 9.04
C PRO A 5 -4.61 11.58 8.24
N LEU A 6 -5.11 12.71 7.71
CA LEU A 6 -6.32 12.71 6.88
C LEU A 6 -6.11 11.91 5.58
N ALA A 7 -5.00 12.16 4.89
CA ALA A 7 -4.64 11.40 3.69
C ALA A 7 -4.49 9.89 3.99
N HIS A 8 -3.93 9.53 5.15
CA HIS A 8 -3.83 8.15 5.59
C HIS A 8 -5.20 7.50 5.78
N ARG A 9 -6.15 8.21 6.40
CA ARG A 9 -7.51 7.72 6.63
C ARG A 9 -8.30 7.52 5.35
N LEU A 10 -8.10 8.44 4.39
CA LEU A 10 -8.70 8.34 3.06
C LEU A 10 -8.00 7.30 2.15
N GLY A 11 -6.96 6.62 2.64
CA GLY A 11 -6.21 5.63 1.87
C GLY A 11 -5.27 6.23 0.83
N PHE A 12 -5.04 7.54 0.84
CA PHE A 12 -4.11 8.23 -0.07
C PHE A 12 -2.67 8.10 0.42
N TYR A 13 -2.13 6.89 0.40
CA TYR A 13 -0.82 6.60 0.99
C TYR A 13 0.34 7.36 0.34
N ASN A 14 0.28 7.61 -0.98
CA ASN A 14 1.30 8.38 -1.67
C ASN A 14 1.30 9.84 -1.22
N ILE A 15 0.10 10.45 -1.14
CA ILE A 15 -0.08 11.83 -0.65
C ILE A 15 0.36 11.94 0.81
N LYS A 16 -0.06 10.99 1.65
CA LYS A 16 0.38 10.92 3.05
C LYS A 16 1.91 10.89 3.16
N THR A 17 2.56 10.02 2.39
CA THR A 17 4.00 9.86 2.40
C THR A 17 4.72 11.12 1.94
N GLU A 18 4.24 11.76 0.88
CA GLU A 18 4.79 13.03 0.39
C GLU A 18 4.62 14.16 1.39
N LEU A 19 3.45 14.28 2.02
CA LEU A 19 3.19 15.28 3.06
C LEU A 19 4.10 15.09 4.29
N GLU A 20 4.35 13.83 4.70
CA GLU A 20 5.27 13.51 5.78
C GLU A 20 6.71 13.88 5.43
N ASP A 21 7.17 13.51 4.23
CA ASP A 21 8.52 13.83 3.75
C ASP A 21 8.71 15.35 3.60
N LEU A 22 7.73 16.07 3.08
CA LEU A 22 7.75 17.54 3.00
C LEU A 22 7.76 18.18 4.39
N SER A 23 6.94 17.68 5.31
CA SER A 23 6.91 18.19 6.69
C SER A 23 8.27 18.00 7.38
N LEU A 24 8.91 16.84 7.23
CA LEU A 24 10.23 16.58 7.77
C LEU A 24 11.28 17.51 7.16
N LYS A 25 11.25 17.67 5.84
CA LYS A 25 12.16 18.56 5.11
C LYS A 25 12.13 20.00 5.61
N HIS A 26 10.95 20.49 6.06
CA HIS A 26 10.81 21.83 6.59
C HIS A 26 11.11 21.97 8.08
N LYS A 27 10.88 20.92 8.87
CA LYS A 27 11.07 20.94 10.32
C LYS A 27 12.48 20.54 10.74
N GLU A 28 13.01 19.50 10.10
CA GLU A 28 14.32 18.93 10.38
C GLU A 28 15.10 18.81 9.07
N PRO A 29 15.48 19.94 8.46
CA PRO A 29 16.10 19.96 7.13
C PRO A 29 17.42 19.20 7.06
N ASP A 30 18.21 19.24 8.13
CA ASP A 30 19.51 18.57 8.21
C ASP A 30 19.34 17.05 8.23
N ASP A 31 18.45 16.54 9.07
CA ASP A 31 18.12 15.10 9.14
C ASP A 31 17.57 14.60 7.80
N TYR A 32 16.65 15.37 7.19
CA TYR A 32 16.11 15.06 5.87
C TYR A 32 17.20 14.98 4.80
N ALA A 33 18.09 15.97 4.77
CA ALA A 33 19.18 16.02 3.79
C ALA A 33 20.18 14.88 3.97
N GLU A 34 20.52 14.54 5.22
CA GLU A 34 21.40 13.42 5.55
C GLU A 34 20.81 12.09 5.06
N ILE A 35 19.58 11.76 5.48
CA ILE A 35 18.91 10.50 5.12
C ILE A 35 18.70 10.41 3.60
N SER A 36 18.23 11.47 2.95
CA SER A 36 18.07 11.52 1.50
C SER A 36 19.37 11.28 0.75
N THR A 37 20.48 11.83 1.25
CA THR A 37 21.80 11.66 0.64
C THR A 37 22.30 10.22 0.79
N ARG A 38 22.13 9.62 1.97
CA ARG A 38 22.47 8.20 2.22
C ARG A 38 21.62 7.26 1.35
N LEU A 39 20.33 7.53 1.22
CA LEU A 39 19.44 6.78 0.33
C LEU A 39 19.89 6.86 -1.13
N ARG A 40 20.28 8.03 -1.62
CA ARG A 40 20.79 8.19 -3.00
C ARG A 40 22.10 7.43 -3.22
N LYS A 41 23.07 7.59 -2.32
CA LYS A 41 24.37 6.92 -2.41
C LYS A 41 24.24 5.39 -2.43
N THR A 42 23.32 4.83 -1.70
CA THR A 42 23.12 3.37 -1.59
C THR A 42 22.16 2.80 -2.63
N LYS A 43 21.56 3.62 -3.52
CA LYS A 43 20.57 3.18 -4.51
C LYS A 43 21.06 2.03 -5.39
N ALA A 44 22.25 2.18 -5.99
CA ALA A 44 22.81 1.17 -6.92
C ALA A 44 23.10 -0.17 -6.20
N VAL A 45 23.60 -0.10 -4.97
CA VAL A 45 23.86 -1.29 -4.14
C VAL A 45 22.56 -2.00 -3.80
N ARG A 46 21.52 -1.25 -3.38
CA ARG A 46 20.21 -1.80 -3.10
C ARG A 46 19.55 -2.43 -4.32
N THR A 47 19.62 -1.77 -5.48
CA THR A 47 19.07 -2.32 -6.72
C THR A 47 19.75 -3.64 -7.09
N ARG A 48 21.07 -3.70 -6.99
CA ARG A 48 21.81 -4.94 -7.25
C ARG A 48 21.43 -6.04 -6.27
N PHE A 49 21.33 -5.71 -4.98
CA PHE A 49 20.91 -6.65 -3.94
C PHE A 49 19.51 -7.21 -4.22
N ILE A 50 18.53 -6.35 -4.54
CA ILE A 50 17.16 -6.75 -4.86
C ILE A 50 17.17 -7.67 -6.09
N ASN A 51 17.87 -7.29 -7.15
CA ASN A 51 17.94 -8.09 -8.35
C ASN A 51 18.52 -9.48 -8.07
N THR A 52 19.61 -9.58 -7.29
CA THR A 52 20.18 -10.87 -6.91
C THR A 52 19.20 -11.71 -6.07
N LEU A 53 18.54 -11.08 -5.10
CA LEU A 53 17.58 -11.78 -4.24
C LEU A 53 16.36 -12.29 -5.00
N THR A 54 15.93 -11.59 -6.04
CA THR A 54 14.71 -11.94 -6.79
C THR A 54 14.94 -12.92 -7.94
N VAL A 55 16.19 -13.23 -8.31
CA VAL A 55 16.48 -14.19 -9.41
C VAL A 55 15.79 -15.54 -9.22
N PRO A 56 15.99 -16.28 -8.11
CA PRO A 56 15.36 -17.59 -7.95
C PRO A 56 13.83 -17.48 -7.84
N ILE A 57 13.33 -16.42 -7.23
CA ILE A 57 11.87 -16.18 -7.13
C ILE A 57 11.28 -16.01 -8.54
N ARG A 58 11.91 -15.20 -9.41
CA ARG A 58 11.46 -14.99 -10.79
C ARG A 58 11.41 -16.29 -11.56
N GLN A 59 12.46 -17.10 -11.48
CA GLN A 59 12.52 -18.39 -12.17
C GLN A 59 11.34 -19.30 -11.77
N SER A 60 11.07 -19.42 -10.47
CA SER A 60 9.95 -20.26 -10.01
C SER A 60 8.58 -19.66 -10.28
N LEU A 61 8.43 -18.33 -10.32
CA LEU A 61 7.19 -17.71 -10.76
C LEU A 61 6.94 -17.94 -12.26
N ASP A 62 7.99 -17.86 -13.09
CA ASP A 62 7.93 -18.15 -14.52
C ASP A 62 7.56 -19.63 -14.77
N GLU A 63 8.19 -20.57 -14.04
CA GLU A 63 7.86 -22.01 -14.07
C GLU A 63 6.42 -22.30 -13.60
N ALA A 64 5.90 -21.48 -12.70
CA ALA A 64 4.54 -21.55 -12.21
C ALA A 64 3.52 -20.91 -13.15
N GLU A 65 3.95 -20.33 -14.29
CA GLU A 65 3.13 -19.61 -15.26
C GLU A 65 2.36 -18.44 -14.66
N LEU A 66 2.91 -17.80 -13.61
CA LEU A 66 2.32 -16.63 -12.99
C LEU A 66 2.79 -15.35 -13.72
N SER A 67 1.85 -14.47 -14.05
CA SER A 67 2.17 -13.13 -14.56
C SER A 67 2.42 -12.18 -13.38
N TYR A 68 3.56 -11.50 -13.38
CA TYR A 68 3.96 -10.69 -12.23
C TYR A 68 4.89 -9.53 -12.58
N GLU A 69 4.95 -8.58 -11.67
CA GLU A 69 5.95 -7.52 -11.62
C GLU A 69 6.65 -7.55 -10.26
N ILE A 70 7.99 -7.51 -10.25
CA ILE A 70 8.76 -7.40 -9.00
C ILE A 70 9.52 -6.08 -8.98
N MET A 71 9.31 -5.30 -7.94
CA MET A 71 9.99 -4.03 -7.73
C MET A 71 10.53 -3.88 -6.31
N GLY A 72 11.60 -3.12 -6.17
CA GLY A 72 12.08 -2.66 -4.87
C GLY A 72 11.43 -1.35 -4.49
N ARG A 73 10.81 -1.28 -3.33
CA ARG A 73 10.21 -0.07 -2.77
C ARG A 73 11.10 0.50 -1.66
N PRO A 74 11.79 1.62 -1.87
CA PRO A 74 12.46 2.31 -0.77
C PRO A 74 11.41 2.89 0.18
N LYS A 75 11.67 2.85 1.48
CA LYS A 75 10.84 3.58 2.45
C LYS A 75 11.06 5.07 2.32
N SER A 76 10.04 5.85 2.70
CA SER A 76 10.13 7.31 2.73
C SER A 76 11.18 7.77 3.75
N VAL A 77 11.71 8.96 3.51
CA VAL A 77 12.71 9.58 4.41
C VAL A 77 12.13 9.75 5.81
N PHE A 78 10.87 10.19 5.90
CA PHE A 78 10.16 10.31 7.17
C PHE A 78 10.02 8.97 7.91
N SER A 79 9.67 7.89 7.21
CA SER A 79 9.53 6.57 7.84
C SER A 79 10.84 6.05 8.40
N ILE A 80 11.96 6.33 7.73
CA ILE A 80 13.31 5.98 8.21
C ILE A 80 13.66 6.84 9.42
N TRP A 81 13.50 8.15 9.32
CA TRP A 81 13.74 9.11 10.38
C TRP A 81 12.95 8.76 11.65
N ASN A 82 11.66 8.51 11.51
CA ASN A 82 10.79 8.15 12.64
C ASN A 82 11.25 6.86 13.33
N LYS A 83 11.73 5.87 12.58
CA LYS A 83 12.33 4.66 13.16
C LYS A 83 13.62 4.95 13.90
N MET A 84 14.50 5.76 13.33
CA MET A 84 15.74 6.17 13.99
C MET A 84 15.46 6.86 15.33
N GLN A 85 14.50 7.79 15.35
CA GLN A 85 14.10 8.51 16.56
C GLN A 85 13.40 7.60 17.59
N THR A 86 12.44 6.78 17.17
CA THR A 86 11.64 5.94 18.06
C THR A 86 12.47 4.81 18.68
N LYS A 87 13.36 4.20 17.88
CA LYS A 87 14.20 3.08 18.31
C LYS A 87 15.58 3.51 18.83
N LYS A 88 15.92 4.80 18.67
CA LYS A 88 17.25 5.36 18.99
C LYS A 88 18.39 4.61 18.31
N VAL A 89 18.22 4.32 17.02
CA VAL A 89 19.17 3.58 16.19
C VAL A 89 19.73 4.46 15.08
N SER A 90 20.92 4.13 14.59
CA SER A 90 21.52 4.80 13.42
C SER A 90 20.84 4.37 12.12
N PHE A 91 21.09 5.12 11.02
CA PHE A 91 20.57 4.77 9.69
C PHE A 91 21.00 3.35 9.26
N GLU A 92 22.22 2.93 9.59
CA GLU A 92 22.76 1.62 9.25
C GLU A 92 22.05 0.48 9.98
N GLU A 93 21.49 0.76 11.16
CA GLU A 93 20.74 -0.20 11.96
C GLU A 93 19.25 -0.28 11.59
N VAL A 94 18.79 0.58 10.69
CA VAL A 94 17.44 0.46 10.14
C VAL A 94 17.43 -0.65 9.08
N TYR A 95 17.12 -1.88 9.49
CA TYR A 95 17.21 -3.10 8.68
C TYR A 95 16.23 -3.11 7.48
N ASP A 96 15.11 -2.39 7.54
CA ASP A 96 14.05 -2.42 6.54
C ASP A 96 13.96 -1.11 5.73
N VAL A 97 15.11 -0.61 5.28
CA VAL A 97 15.17 0.62 4.44
C VAL A 97 14.45 0.45 3.11
N PHE A 98 14.21 -0.79 2.67
CA PHE A 98 13.46 -1.11 1.47
C PHE A 98 12.67 -2.40 1.66
N ALA A 99 11.59 -2.52 0.89
CA ALA A 99 10.81 -3.74 0.74
C ALA A 99 10.87 -4.22 -0.70
N ILE A 100 10.63 -5.51 -0.91
CA ILE A 100 10.33 -6.08 -2.23
C ILE A 100 8.83 -6.16 -2.36
N ARG A 101 8.31 -5.70 -3.47
CA ARG A 101 6.90 -5.83 -3.81
C ARG A 101 6.77 -6.76 -5.00
N ILE A 102 5.92 -7.77 -4.88
CA ILE A 102 5.52 -8.69 -5.94
C ILE A 102 4.06 -8.40 -6.24
N ILE A 103 3.78 -7.96 -7.46
CA ILE A 103 2.44 -7.64 -7.95
C ILE A 103 2.08 -8.70 -8.96
N LEU A 104 1.00 -9.45 -8.68
CA LEU A 104 0.50 -10.49 -9.57
C LEU A 104 -0.57 -9.91 -10.49
N ASP A 105 -0.47 -10.29 -11.76
CA ASP A 105 -1.49 -9.98 -12.75
C ASP A 105 -2.38 -11.22 -12.90
N THR A 106 -3.39 -11.32 -12.05
CA THR A 106 -4.27 -12.47 -11.89
C THR A 106 -5.72 -12.02 -11.73
N ASP A 107 -6.65 -12.89 -12.11
CA ASP A 107 -8.08 -12.67 -11.97
C ASP A 107 -8.50 -12.65 -10.50
N GLU A 108 -9.51 -11.88 -10.17
CA GLU A 108 -10.03 -11.73 -8.81
C GLU A 108 -10.38 -13.07 -8.14
N ALA A 109 -10.91 -14.02 -8.91
CA ALA A 109 -11.25 -15.37 -8.41
C ALA A 109 -10.01 -16.17 -7.94
N ASN A 110 -8.85 -15.90 -8.51
CA ASN A 110 -7.59 -16.60 -8.25
C ASN A 110 -6.63 -15.83 -7.35
N GLU A 111 -6.88 -14.53 -7.10
CA GLU A 111 -5.97 -13.64 -6.36
C GLU A 111 -5.43 -14.27 -5.08
N LYS A 112 -6.33 -14.78 -4.23
CA LYS A 112 -5.93 -15.36 -2.94
C LYS A 112 -5.04 -16.58 -3.12
N ALA A 113 -5.41 -17.50 -4.02
CA ALA A 113 -4.64 -18.71 -4.28
C ALA A 113 -3.24 -18.39 -4.83
N ASP A 114 -3.15 -17.48 -5.80
CA ASP A 114 -1.88 -17.11 -6.43
C ASP A 114 -0.96 -16.35 -5.49
N ILE A 115 -1.51 -15.51 -4.60
CA ILE A 115 -0.74 -14.82 -3.56
C ILE A 115 -0.13 -15.82 -2.58
N TRP A 116 -0.90 -16.81 -2.10
CA TRP A 116 -0.38 -17.83 -1.20
C TRP A 116 0.60 -18.77 -1.91
N ARG A 117 0.40 -19.08 -3.19
CA ARG A 117 1.36 -19.81 -4.01
C ARG A 117 2.67 -19.04 -4.14
N THR A 118 2.60 -17.74 -4.38
CA THR A 118 3.77 -16.87 -4.43
C THR A 118 4.51 -16.80 -3.09
N TYR A 119 3.77 -16.76 -1.96
CA TYR A 119 4.36 -16.85 -0.63
C TYR A 119 5.12 -18.15 -0.44
N SER A 120 4.54 -19.29 -0.85
CA SER A 120 5.22 -20.59 -0.80
C SER A 120 6.53 -20.55 -1.60
N ILE A 121 6.50 -20.05 -2.84
CA ILE A 121 7.69 -19.92 -3.68
C ILE A 121 8.77 -19.06 -3.00
N VAL A 122 8.41 -17.93 -2.41
CA VAL A 122 9.38 -17.06 -1.72
C VAL A 122 10.02 -17.78 -0.52
N THR A 123 9.22 -18.53 0.23
CA THR A 123 9.67 -19.24 1.46
C THR A 123 10.40 -20.55 1.17
N ASP A 124 10.32 -21.09 -0.03
CA ASP A 124 11.18 -22.20 -0.48
C ASP A 124 12.65 -21.78 -0.57
N PHE A 125 12.92 -20.53 -0.91
CA PHE A 125 14.30 -20.00 -1.03
C PHE A 125 14.80 -19.31 0.22
N TYR A 126 13.91 -18.66 0.99
CA TYR A 126 14.29 -17.77 2.08
C TYR A 126 13.47 -18.05 3.34
N GLN A 127 14.18 -18.29 4.44
CA GLN A 127 13.53 -18.55 5.72
C GLN A 127 12.68 -17.36 6.17
N PRO A 128 11.36 -17.55 6.37
CA PRO A 128 10.49 -16.50 6.87
C PRO A 128 10.63 -16.28 8.36
N ASN A 129 10.33 -15.05 8.81
CA ASN A 129 10.11 -14.77 10.22
C ASN A 129 8.60 -14.90 10.52
N PRO A 130 8.18 -15.93 11.28
CA PRO A 130 6.76 -16.20 11.52
C PRO A 130 6.06 -15.06 12.28
N ASP A 131 6.77 -14.36 13.17
CA ASP A 131 6.20 -13.25 13.94
C ASP A 131 5.90 -12.02 13.09
N ARG A 132 6.40 -11.99 11.85
CA ARG A 132 6.24 -10.88 10.93
C ARG A 132 5.36 -11.20 9.71
N LEU A 133 4.65 -12.31 9.73
CA LEU A 133 3.61 -12.57 8.74
C LEU A 133 2.38 -11.70 9.06
N ARG A 134 1.88 -11.00 8.05
CA ARG A 134 0.65 -10.20 8.14
C ARG A 134 -0.25 -10.54 6.96
N ASP A 135 -1.35 -11.20 7.26
CA ASP A 135 -2.36 -11.62 6.30
C ASP A 135 -3.52 -10.62 6.26
N TRP A 136 -3.36 -9.60 5.43
CA TRP A 136 -4.45 -8.68 5.09
C TRP A 136 -5.18 -9.08 3.82
N ILE A 137 -5.01 -10.32 3.34
CA ILE A 137 -5.80 -10.91 2.28
C ILE A 137 -7.04 -11.58 2.85
N SER A 138 -6.86 -12.38 3.92
CA SER A 138 -7.97 -13.07 4.61
C SER A 138 -8.77 -12.12 5.50
N LEU A 139 -8.11 -11.09 6.06
CA LEU A 139 -8.71 -10.05 6.90
C LEU A 139 -8.25 -8.67 6.41
N PRO A 140 -8.90 -8.10 5.38
CA PRO A 140 -8.60 -6.76 4.89
C PRO A 140 -8.74 -5.71 6.00
N LYS A 141 -7.91 -4.67 5.94
CA LYS A 141 -8.03 -3.55 6.87
C LYS A 141 -9.33 -2.78 6.63
N ALA A 142 -9.82 -2.07 7.64
CA ALA A 142 -11.04 -1.25 7.57
C ALA A 142 -11.03 -0.24 6.41
N ASN A 143 -9.85 0.23 5.99
CA ASN A 143 -9.67 1.11 4.83
C ASN A 143 -9.57 0.39 3.48
N GLY A 144 -9.89 -0.90 3.40
CA GLY A 144 -9.84 -1.71 2.18
C GLY A 144 -8.43 -2.10 1.72
N TYR A 145 -7.41 -1.93 2.57
CA TYR A 145 -6.05 -2.37 2.23
C TYR A 145 -5.94 -3.88 2.29
N GLU A 146 -5.47 -4.48 1.19
CA GLU A 146 -5.23 -5.91 1.03
C GLU A 146 -3.77 -6.15 0.60
N SER A 147 -3.08 -7.05 1.27
CA SER A 147 -1.72 -7.49 0.92
C SER A 147 -1.28 -8.61 1.84
N LEU A 148 -0.45 -9.52 1.38
CA LEU A 148 0.28 -10.44 2.23
C LEU A 148 1.68 -9.90 2.47
N HIS A 149 2.06 -9.68 3.73
CA HIS A 149 3.40 -9.24 4.09
C HIS A 149 4.13 -10.34 4.83
N THR A 150 5.35 -10.59 4.43
CA THR A 150 6.27 -11.46 5.13
C THR A 150 7.64 -10.80 5.24
N THR A 151 8.48 -11.29 6.14
CA THR A 151 9.86 -10.87 6.26
C THR A 151 10.74 -12.10 6.18
N VAL A 152 11.67 -12.11 5.24
CA VAL A 152 12.52 -13.26 4.98
C VAL A 152 14.00 -12.93 5.21
N MET A 153 14.77 -13.95 5.57
CA MET A 153 16.22 -13.84 5.74
C MET A 153 16.92 -13.96 4.38
N SER A 154 17.64 -12.91 4.00
CA SER A 154 18.47 -12.93 2.78
C SER A 154 19.76 -13.73 3.01
N PRO A 155 20.45 -14.17 1.92
CA PRO A 155 21.75 -14.85 2.01
C PRO A 155 22.85 -14.02 2.70
N THR A 156 22.68 -12.72 2.77
CA THR A 156 23.63 -11.79 3.46
C THR A 156 23.29 -11.59 4.93
N GLY A 157 22.37 -12.36 5.51
CA GLY A 157 21.96 -12.24 6.92
C GLY A 157 21.09 -11.00 7.22
N LYS A 158 20.50 -10.37 6.19
CA LYS A 158 19.60 -9.22 6.37
C LYS A 158 18.16 -9.64 6.20
N TRP A 159 17.31 -9.14 7.08
CA TRP A 159 15.88 -9.29 6.96
C TRP A 159 15.33 -8.38 5.85
N VAL A 160 14.51 -8.93 4.97
CA VAL A 160 13.87 -8.22 3.86
C VAL A 160 12.37 -8.42 3.94
N GLU A 161 11.63 -7.31 3.95
CA GLU A 161 10.17 -7.34 3.85
C GLU A 161 9.76 -7.63 2.41
N VAL A 162 8.86 -8.60 2.22
CA VAL A 162 8.25 -8.95 0.95
C VAL A 162 6.75 -8.71 1.05
N GLN A 163 6.22 -7.88 0.15
CA GLN A 163 4.81 -7.55 0.02
C GLN A 163 4.28 -8.23 -1.24
N ILE A 164 3.27 -9.08 -1.10
CA ILE A 164 2.66 -9.84 -2.20
C ILE A 164 1.21 -9.40 -2.32
N ARG A 165 0.78 -9.01 -3.50
CA ARG A 165 -0.58 -8.57 -3.79
C ARG A 165 -0.91 -8.64 -5.27
N SER A 166 -2.19 -8.62 -5.63
CA SER A 166 -2.62 -8.51 -7.02
C SER A 166 -2.50 -7.08 -7.54
N ARG A 167 -2.66 -6.91 -8.85
CA ARG A 167 -2.72 -5.59 -9.49
C ARG A 167 -3.88 -4.74 -8.93
N ARG A 168 -5.05 -5.35 -8.76
CA ARG A 168 -6.21 -4.70 -8.12
C ARG A 168 -5.87 -4.18 -6.71
N MET A 169 -5.27 -5.04 -5.89
CA MET A 169 -4.87 -4.68 -4.52
C MET A 169 -3.78 -3.60 -4.49
N ASP A 170 -2.87 -3.62 -5.48
CA ASP A 170 -1.85 -2.57 -5.64
C ASP A 170 -2.47 -1.23 -5.98
N ASP A 171 -3.41 -1.20 -6.94
CA ASP A 171 -4.16 -0.01 -7.30
C ASP A 171 -4.95 0.56 -6.10
N MET A 172 -5.59 -0.32 -5.33
CA MET A 172 -6.29 0.05 -4.10
C MET A 172 -5.34 0.68 -3.06
N ALA A 173 -4.17 0.06 -2.86
CA ALA A 173 -3.19 0.55 -1.90
C ALA A 173 -2.54 1.88 -2.33
N GLU A 174 -2.38 2.13 -3.64
CA GLU A 174 -1.73 3.34 -4.16
C GLU A 174 -2.72 4.52 -4.34
N LYS A 175 -3.96 4.23 -4.73
CA LYS A 175 -4.99 5.23 -5.08
C LYS A 175 -6.07 5.41 -4.00
N GLY A 176 -6.07 4.55 -2.98
CA GLY A 176 -7.03 4.59 -1.87
C GLY A 176 -8.47 4.27 -2.27
N LEU A 177 -9.41 4.72 -1.45
CA LEU A 177 -10.85 4.50 -1.65
C LEU A 177 -11.36 4.99 -3.01
N ALA A 178 -10.73 5.99 -3.62
CA ALA A 178 -11.07 6.46 -4.97
C ALA A 178 -10.86 5.37 -6.04
N ALA A 179 -9.90 4.46 -5.86
CA ALA A 179 -9.73 3.30 -6.73
C ALA A 179 -10.84 2.26 -6.52
N HIS A 180 -11.27 2.05 -5.27
CA HIS A 180 -12.38 1.15 -4.95
C HIS A 180 -13.68 1.57 -5.63
N TRP A 181 -13.97 2.88 -5.64
CA TRP A 181 -15.13 3.42 -6.35
C TRP A 181 -15.01 3.24 -7.87
N ARG A 182 -13.86 3.55 -8.44
CA ARG A 182 -13.62 3.36 -9.87
C ARG A 182 -13.74 1.89 -10.27
N TYR A 183 -13.25 0.98 -9.45
CA TYR A 183 -13.35 -0.46 -9.69
C TYR A 183 -14.80 -0.95 -9.58
N LYS A 184 -15.58 -0.52 -8.57
CA LYS A 184 -17.01 -0.83 -8.46
C LYS A 184 -17.86 -0.24 -9.57
N VAL A 185 -17.47 0.92 -10.10
CA VAL A 185 -18.17 1.58 -11.22
C VAL A 185 -17.79 0.95 -12.57
N ASN A 186 -16.52 0.60 -12.77
CA ASN A 186 -16.01 0.05 -14.03
C ASN A 186 -15.89 -1.49 -14.04
N GLY A 187 -15.92 -2.11 -12.89
CA GLY A 187 -15.57 -3.51 -12.77
C GLY A 187 -16.72 -4.38 -12.33
N GLY A 188 -17.12 -5.20 -13.17
CA GLY A 188 -17.54 -6.50 -12.75
C GLY A 188 -18.82 -7.03 -13.35
N SER A 189 -19.55 -6.38 -14.17
CA SER A 189 -20.69 -7.05 -14.81
C SER A 189 -21.29 -6.36 -16.04
N LEU A 190 -20.95 -5.10 -16.30
CA LEU A 190 -21.63 -4.34 -17.38
C LEU A 190 -20.85 -4.31 -18.70
N GLU A 191 -19.53 -4.50 -18.69
CA GLU A 191 -18.73 -4.59 -19.92
C GLU A 191 -18.95 -5.92 -20.66
N SER A 192 -19.39 -6.95 -19.96
CA SER A 192 -19.61 -8.31 -20.50
C SER A 192 -21.08 -8.68 -20.72
N ASP A 193 -22.04 -7.78 -20.53
CA ASP A 193 -23.43 -8.05 -20.85
C ASP A 193 -23.70 -7.78 -22.35
N PRO A 194 -23.85 -8.84 -23.18
CA PRO A 194 -24.06 -8.71 -24.61
C PRO A 194 -25.42 -8.10 -24.98
N SER A 195 -26.34 -7.96 -24.02
CA SER A 195 -27.72 -7.47 -24.23
C SER A 195 -27.82 -5.95 -24.22
N LEU A 196 -26.80 -5.23 -23.74
CA LEU A 196 -26.82 -3.77 -23.64
C LEU A 196 -26.05 -3.11 -24.80
N SER A 197 -26.68 -2.13 -25.45
CA SER A 197 -26.01 -1.28 -26.43
C SER A 197 -24.95 -0.36 -25.79
N PRO A 198 -23.94 0.13 -26.53
CA PRO A 198 -22.93 1.05 -26.01
C PRO A 198 -23.50 2.32 -25.35
N SER A 199 -24.62 2.83 -25.86
CA SER A 199 -25.33 3.99 -25.32
C SER A 199 -26.06 3.66 -24.02
N GLN A 200 -26.68 2.49 -23.89
CA GLN A 200 -27.34 2.02 -22.66
C GLN A 200 -26.32 1.71 -21.56
N ARG A 201 -25.14 1.20 -21.94
CA ARG A 201 -24.02 1.01 -20.98
C ARG A 201 -23.54 2.35 -20.43
N ALA A 202 -23.40 3.36 -21.28
CA ALA A 202 -23.00 4.71 -20.88
C ALA A 202 -24.04 5.38 -19.95
N GLU A 203 -25.33 5.21 -20.22
CA GLU A 203 -26.42 5.73 -19.37
C GLU A 203 -26.50 5.05 -18.01
N VAL A 204 -26.36 3.72 -17.95
CA VAL A 204 -26.34 2.96 -16.70
C VAL A 204 -25.09 3.28 -15.87
N MET A 205 -23.95 3.49 -16.53
CA MET A 205 -22.72 3.96 -15.87
C MET A 205 -22.86 5.38 -15.33
N ALA A 206 -23.46 6.29 -16.07
CA ALA A 206 -23.72 7.67 -15.64
C ALA A 206 -24.71 7.72 -14.45
N ALA A 207 -25.79 6.93 -14.50
CA ALA A 207 -26.79 6.90 -13.44
C ALA A 207 -26.30 6.24 -12.14
N LYS A 208 -25.42 5.23 -12.21
CA LYS A 208 -24.87 4.58 -11.02
C LYS A 208 -23.62 5.26 -10.46
N GLY A 209 -22.85 5.94 -11.30
CA GLY A 209 -21.62 6.61 -10.87
C GLY A 209 -21.84 8.02 -10.33
N GLY A 210 -22.82 8.75 -10.83
CA GLY A 210 -23.12 10.12 -10.44
C GLY A 210 -23.58 10.24 -8.99
N ASP A 211 -24.61 9.51 -8.63
CA ASP A 211 -25.23 9.62 -7.28
C ASP A 211 -24.30 9.24 -6.14
N ASN A 212 -23.35 8.35 -6.39
CA ASN A 212 -22.45 7.87 -5.34
C ASN A 212 -21.20 8.77 -5.16
N ILE A 213 -20.67 9.32 -6.25
CA ILE A 213 -19.53 10.26 -6.18
C ILE A 213 -20.01 11.59 -5.64
N ASP A 214 -21.18 12.07 -6.07
CA ASP A 214 -21.76 13.31 -5.57
C ASP A 214 -22.17 13.21 -4.10
N SER A 215 -22.69 12.07 -3.65
CA SER A 215 -22.97 11.79 -2.24
C SER A 215 -21.67 11.78 -1.41
N TRP A 216 -20.60 11.15 -1.89
CA TRP A 216 -19.31 11.11 -1.23
C TRP A 216 -18.61 12.47 -1.24
N LEU A 217 -18.62 13.20 -2.35
CA LEU A 217 -18.13 14.57 -2.45
C LEU A 217 -18.95 15.51 -1.55
N GLY A 218 -20.26 15.27 -1.42
CA GLY A 218 -21.14 15.95 -0.49
C GLY A 218 -20.73 15.73 0.96
N GLN A 219 -20.46 14.50 1.36
CA GLN A 219 -19.98 14.17 2.71
C GLN A 219 -18.61 14.79 3.02
N ILE A 220 -17.66 14.72 2.07
CA ILE A 220 -16.36 15.40 2.23
C ILE A 220 -16.53 16.91 2.31
N ARG A 221 -17.40 17.50 1.50
CA ARG A 221 -17.68 18.93 1.52
C ARG A 221 -18.30 19.35 2.86
N GLU A 222 -19.27 18.59 3.37
CA GLU A 222 -19.91 18.80 4.68
C GLU A 222 -18.87 18.74 5.81
N ILE A 223 -17.91 17.81 5.74
CA ILE A 223 -16.79 17.68 6.68
C ILE A 223 -15.84 18.86 6.60
N LEU A 224 -15.59 19.39 5.39
CA LEU A 224 -14.67 20.50 5.16
C LEU A 224 -15.30 21.88 5.40
N GLU A 225 -16.60 22.01 5.19
CA GLU A 225 -17.39 23.24 5.40
C GLU A 225 -17.96 23.35 6.82
N GLY A 226 -18.03 22.22 7.57
CA GLY A 226 -18.37 22.19 9.00
C GLY A 226 -17.37 23.00 9.81
N GLY A 227 -17.87 23.91 10.66
CA GLY A 227 -17.03 24.80 11.47
C GLY A 227 -16.02 24.04 12.34
N GLU A 228 -14.99 24.72 12.85
CA GLU A 228 -13.91 24.12 13.66
C GLU A 228 -14.40 23.25 14.82
N ALA A 229 -15.56 23.53 15.39
CA ALA A 229 -16.18 22.75 16.47
C ALA A 229 -16.72 21.40 15.96
N ASP A 230 -17.33 21.35 14.77
CA ASP A 230 -17.84 20.13 14.17
C ASP A 230 -16.70 19.26 13.61
N ALA A 231 -15.64 19.87 13.11
CA ALA A 231 -14.44 19.16 12.69
C ALA A 231 -13.69 18.52 13.86
N LEU A 232 -13.66 19.16 15.03
CA LEU A 232 -13.07 18.60 16.25
C LEU A 232 -13.91 17.48 16.83
N ASN A 233 -15.23 17.62 16.90
CA ASN A 233 -16.16 16.59 17.35
C ASN A 233 -16.13 15.39 16.39
N PHE A 234 -16.10 15.61 15.09
CA PHE A 234 -15.93 14.58 14.08
C PHE A 234 -14.58 13.86 14.20
N ILE A 235 -13.50 14.60 14.47
CA ILE A 235 -12.19 14.03 14.71
C ILE A 235 -12.19 13.16 15.99
N ASP A 236 -12.90 13.54 17.01
CA ASP A 236 -12.98 12.77 18.26
C ASP A 236 -13.92 11.58 18.15
N GLU A 237 -15.07 11.70 17.49
CA GLU A 237 -15.98 10.60 17.18
C GLU A 237 -15.34 9.60 16.19
N PHE A 238 -14.60 10.10 15.24
CA PHE A 238 -13.83 9.32 14.30
C PHE A 238 -12.59 8.66 14.93
N LYS A 239 -11.95 9.29 15.93
CA LYS A 239 -10.93 8.67 16.78
C LYS A 239 -11.51 7.52 17.59
N LEU A 240 -12.66 7.69 18.21
CA LEU A 240 -13.33 6.65 19.00
C LEU A 240 -13.66 5.41 18.15
N ASN A 241 -14.10 5.59 16.91
CA ASN A 241 -14.37 4.48 15.99
C ASN A 241 -13.11 3.82 15.41
N LEU A 242 -11.95 4.49 15.45
CA LEU A 242 -10.68 3.98 14.94
C LEU A 242 -9.81 3.31 16.02
N PHE A 243 -9.96 3.72 17.28
CA PHE A 243 -9.22 3.11 18.39
C PHE A 243 -9.86 1.83 18.91
N SER A 244 -11.07 1.49 18.46
CA SER A 244 -11.67 0.18 18.75
C SER A 244 -11.06 -0.96 17.92
N ASP A 245 -10.32 -0.66 16.84
CA ASP A 245 -9.71 -1.66 15.95
C ASP A 245 -8.20 -1.87 16.16
N GLU A 246 -7.56 -1.21 17.15
CA GLU A 246 -6.14 -1.41 17.50
C GLU A 246 -5.91 -2.27 18.76
N VAL A 247 -6.79 -3.23 19.04
CA VAL A 247 -6.49 -4.27 20.03
C VAL A 247 -6.45 -5.60 19.31
N TYR A 248 -5.24 -6.00 18.92
CA TYR A 248 -4.57 -7.31 18.94
C TYR A 248 -3.34 -7.29 18.02
#